data_686a64911c7790e0664605cbe6d86bd4
#
_entry.id   686a64911c7790e0664605cbe6d86bd4
#
_cell.length_a   1.000
_cell.length_b   1.000
_cell.length_c   1.000
_cell.angle_alpha   90.00
_cell.angle_beta   90.00
_cell.angle_gamma   90.00
#
_symmetry.space_group_name_H-M   'P 1'
#
loop_
_entity.id
_entity.type
_entity.pdbx_description
1 polymer ?
#
loop_
_entity_poly.entity_id
_entity_poly.type
_entity_poly.pdbx_seq_one_letter_code
_entity_poly.pdbx_strand_id
1 'polypeptide(L)'
;MLFHGFYIFSTQPLIISFLGSYPFLGGVVYEQKKITHKPLPKWFRPKHVLEHVPGWCGTPKQMLLRKIKSTLHSLEGRTHHLMVNASDEEELRKRFLIRGAHFNQNFYINEHLYQILDQPKLYDAIYTAQLNESKRLWLAKNVERLMVASYGGDLHTFCPELKHADFNKSFLPRTELAKKYNQSYVGLILSAVEGANLASSEYLLCGIPVISTPSKGGRDEFFTPENSIIVSPEPETVAKAVQTLKQLAPEPQKIREQTLKKMNDLRLAYCTYIAKLIEQEGGGKKQAEAMMEKFFAAPNGIQSRYIKLEDLHKFTLEELNAKFSI
;
A
#
# COMPACT_ATOMS: atom_id res chain seq x y z
N MET A 1 8.80 -5.35 -3.14
CA MET A 1 8.55 -6.42 -2.16
C MET A 1 7.52 -7.34 -2.78
N LEU A 2 7.92 -8.54 -3.16
CA LEU A 2 7.01 -9.52 -3.72
C LEU A 2 6.26 -10.16 -2.56
N PHE A 3 4.96 -9.96 -2.52
CA PHE A 3 4.10 -10.51 -1.49
C PHE A 3 3.86 -11.98 -1.79
N HIS A 4 4.50 -12.86 -1.01
CA HIS A 4 4.36 -14.32 -1.12
C HIS A 4 3.22 -14.87 -0.27
N GLY A 5 2.14 -14.11 -0.08
CA GLY A 5 1.03 -14.52 0.75
C GLY A 5 -0.24 -13.69 0.55
N PHE A 6 -1.20 -13.91 1.41
CA PHE A 6 -2.52 -13.29 1.36
C PHE A 6 -3.10 -13.11 2.77
N TYR A 7 -4.11 -12.25 2.86
CA TYR A 7 -4.88 -12.02 4.08
C TYR A 7 -6.17 -12.83 4.03
N ILE A 8 -6.54 -13.46 5.15
CA ILE A 8 -7.83 -14.17 5.30
C ILE A 8 -8.78 -13.27 6.08
N PHE A 9 -9.87 -12.86 5.44
CA PHE A 9 -10.88 -12.03 6.06
C PHE A 9 -12.09 -12.83 6.57
N SER A 10 -12.37 -13.97 5.98
CA SER A 10 -13.39 -14.90 6.46
C SER A 10 -13.00 -16.31 6.00
N THR A 11 -13.44 -17.30 6.75
CA THR A 11 -13.27 -18.73 6.38
C THR A 11 -14.58 -19.36 5.93
N GLN A 12 -15.74 -18.73 6.26
CA GLN A 12 -17.09 -19.19 5.89
C GLN A 12 -17.97 -17.99 5.51
N PRO A 13 -18.07 -17.65 4.20
CA PRO A 13 -17.31 -18.16 3.03
C PRO A 13 -15.82 -17.79 3.12
N LEU A 14 -14.95 -18.56 2.42
CA LEU A 14 -13.52 -18.19 2.38
C LEU A 14 -13.33 -16.94 1.53
N ILE A 15 -12.93 -15.84 2.18
CA ILE A 15 -12.63 -14.54 1.59
C ILE A 15 -11.16 -14.21 1.82
N ILE A 16 -10.42 -14.03 0.74
CA ILE A 16 -9.00 -13.72 0.79
C ILE A 16 -8.70 -12.41 0.06
N SER A 17 -7.65 -11.73 0.49
CA SER A 17 -7.17 -10.51 -0.14
C SER A 17 -5.68 -10.57 -0.43
N PHE A 18 -5.28 -10.04 -1.57
CA PHE A 18 -3.89 -9.92 -2.01
C PHE A 18 -3.51 -8.47 -2.20
N LEU A 19 -2.30 -8.15 -1.78
CA LEU A 19 -1.63 -6.92 -2.18
C LEU A 19 -0.71 -7.28 -3.35
N GLY A 20 -1.15 -7.03 -4.57
CA GLY A 20 -0.42 -7.39 -5.78
C GLY A 20 -1.20 -8.33 -6.70
N SER A 21 -0.55 -8.79 -7.75
CA SER A 21 -1.20 -9.71 -8.69
C SER A 21 -1.43 -11.08 -8.07
N TYR A 22 -2.67 -11.55 -8.16
CA TYR A 22 -3.04 -12.89 -7.72
C TYR A 22 -2.32 -13.94 -8.55
N PRO A 23 -1.52 -14.82 -7.92
CA PRO A 23 -0.65 -15.74 -8.65
C PRO A 23 -1.35 -17.02 -9.16
N PHE A 24 -2.67 -17.18 -8.97
CA PHE A 24 -3.36 -18.44 -9.25
C PHE A 24 -4.23 -18.36 -10.50
N LEU A 25 -3.89 -19.17 -11.50
CA LEU A 25 -4.75 -19.59 -12.58
C LEU A 25 -4.58 -21.12 -12.72
N GLY A 26 -5.70 -21.87 -12.76
CA GLY A 26 -5.64 -23.32 -12.96
C GLY A 26 -5.03 -24.11 -11.80
N GLY A 27 -5.11 -23.61 -10.55
CA GLY A 27 -4.55 -24.31 -9.37
C GLY A 27 -3.03 -24.33 -9.29
N VAL A 28 -2.34 -23.51 -10.10
CA VAL A 28 -0.89 -23.42 -10.15
C VAL A 28 -0.41 -22.08 -9.55
N VAL A 29 0.61 -22.13 -8.71
CA VAL A 29 1.26 -20.96 -8.14
C VAL A 29 2.33 -20.45 -9.11
N TYR A 30 2.21 -19.20 -9.54
CA TYR A 30 3.22 -18.52 -10.33
C TYR A 30 4.12 -17.69 -9.41
N GLU A 31 5.27 -18.23 -9.02
CA GLU A 31 6.34 -17.46 -8.37
C GLU A 31 7.36 -17.00 -9.40
N GLN A 32 7.55 -15.68 -9.52
CA GLN A 32 8.67 -15.03 -10.21
C GLN A 32 9.22 -15.78 -11.44
N LYS A 33 8.37 -16.05 -12.44
CA LYS A 33 8.74 -16.81 -13.66
C LYS A 33 9.08 -18.30 -13.46
N LYS A 34 8.93 -18.84 -12.25
CA LYS A 34 9.00 -20.28 -12.00
C LYS A 34 7.63 -20.80 -11.59
N ILE A 35 7.15 -21.79 -12.31
CA ILE A 35 5.95 -22.53 -11.93
C ILE A 35 6.36 -23.45 -10.77
N THR A 36 5.96 -23.12 -9.55
CA THR A 36 6.13 -24.04 -8.42
C THR A 36 4.93 -24.98 -8.41
N HIS A 37 5.15 -26.22 -8.80
CA HIS A 37 4.11 -27.26 -8.96
C HIS A 37 3.58 -27.85 -7.63
N LYS A 38 3.58 -27.09 -6.52
CA LYS A 38 2.88 -27.58 -5.33
C LYS A 38 1.39 -27.32 -5.50
N PRO A 39 0.56 -28.36 -5.62
CA PRO A 39 -0.89 -28.20 -5.73
C PRO A 39 -1.39 -27.54 -4.43
N LEU A 40 -2.32 -26.61 -4.57
CA LEU A 40 -2.99 -26.03 -3.42
C LEU A 40 -3.74 -27.10 -2.63
N PRO A 41 -3.85 -26.98 -1.29
CA PRO A 41 -4.68 -27.89 -0.51
C PRO A 41 -6.11 -27.94 -1.08
N LYS A 42 -6.71 -29.13 -1.13
CA LYS A 42 -8.07 -29.32 -1.70
C LYS A 42 -9.13 -28.44 -1.04
N TRP A 43 -8.96 -28.11 0.24
CA TRP A 43 -9.85 -27.23 0.99
C TRP A 43 -9.69 -25.75 0.64
N PHE A 44 -8.56 -25.34 0.02
CA PHE A 44 -8.32 -23.94 -0.33
C PHE A 44 -9.11 -23.53 -1.59
N ARG A 45 -10.37 -23.22 -1.38
CA ARG A 45 -11.31 -22.80 -2.42
C ARG A 45 -11.93 -21.45 -2.06
N PRO A 46 -11.19 -20.33 -2.23
CA PRO A 46 -11.75 -19.01 -1.91
C PRO A 46 -12.97 -18.73 -2.78
N LYS A 47 -14.06 -18.33 -2.15
CA LYS A 47 -15.28 -17.90 -2.81
C LYS A 47 -15.13 -16.48 -3.36
N HIS A 48 -14.49 -15.61 -2.58
CA HIS A 48 -14.17 -14.24 -2.99
C HIS A 48 -12.66 -13.99 -2.91
N VAL A 49 -12.14 -13.37 -3.96
CA VAL A 49 -10.75 -12.97 -4.11
C VAL A 49 -10.67 -11.47 -4.32
N LEU A 50 -10.14 -10.74 -3.34
CA LEU A 50 -9.98 -9.29 -3.38
C LEU A 50 -8.54 -8.97 -3.79
N GLU A 51 -8.35 -8.47 -5.00
CA GLU A 51 -7.04 -8.09 -5.55
C GLU A 51 -6.82 -6.59 -5.42
N HIS A 52 -5.87 -6.17 -4.59
CA HIS A 52 -5.40 -4.80 -4.54
C HIS A 52 -4.27 -4.59 -5.53
N VAL A 53 -4.46 -3.65 -6.45
CA VAL A 53 -3.48 -3.37 -7.50
C VAL A 53 -2.35 -2.53 -6.93
N PRO A 54 -1.07 -2.99 -6.97
CA PRO A 54 0.03 -2.24 -6.35
C PRO A 54 0.43 -0.99 -7.13
N GLY A 55 0.22 -0.98 -8.44
CA GLY A 55 0.52 0.14 -9.32
C GLY A 55 -0.74 0.74 -9.94
N TRP A 56 -0.62 1.88 -10.59
CA TRP A 56 -1.71 2.47 -11.33
C TRP A 56 -2.10 1.62 -12.55
N CYS A 57 -3.38 1.37 -12.72
CA CYS A 57 -3.95 0.58 -13.82
C CYS A 57 -5.03 1.32 -14.61
N GLY A 58 -4.92 2.63 -14.71
CA GLY A 58 -5.92 3.53 -15.31
C GLY A 58 -5.89 3.60 -16.84
N THR A 59 -5.47 2.54 -17.56
CA THR A 59 -5.60 2.48 -19.03
C THR A 59 -6.61 1.42 -19.47
N PRO A 60 -7.35 1.66 -20.60
CA PRO A 60 -8.30 0.66 -21.12
C PRO A 60 -7.66 -0.72 -21.37
N LYS A 61 -6.42 -0.77 -21.86
CA LYS A 61 -5.67 -2.01 -22.10
C LYS A 61 -5.43 -2.79 -20.80
N GLN A 62 -4.96 -2.10 -19.76
CA GLN A 62 -4.73 -2.73 -18.46
C GLN A 62 -6.06 -3.22 -17.87
N MET A 63 -7.12 -2.43 -17.98
CA MET A 63 -8.43 -2.79 -17.45
C MET A 63 -9.05 -3.98 -18.21
N LEU A 64 -8.86 -4.07 -19.53
CA LEU A 64 -9.27 -5.23 -20.31
C LEU A 64 -8.59 -6.52 -19.84
N LEU A 65 -7.28 -6.47 -19.57
CA LEU A 65 -6.54 -7.63 -19.02
C LEU A 65 -7.10 -8.04 -17.65
N ARG A 66 -7.48 -7.06 -16.80
CA ARG A 66 -8.14 -7.33 -15.51
C ARG A 66 -9.52 -7.93 -15.70
N LYS A 67 -10.28 -7.51 -16.72
CA LYS A 67 -11.57 -8.12 -17.06
C LYS A 67 -11.42 -9.57 -17.48
N ILE A 68 -10.46 -9.88 -18.34
CA ILE A 68 -10.16 -11.27 -18.75
C ILE A 68 -9.84 -12.11 -17.52
N LYS A 69 -8.95 -11.62 -16.64
CA LYS A 69 -8.60 -12.30 -15.39
C LYS A 69 -9.85 -12.55 -14.52
N SER A 70 -10.70 -11.55 -14.35
CA SER A 70 -11.94 -11.67 -13.59
C SER A 70 -12.87 -12.75 -14.16
N THR A 71 -12.96 -12.85 -15.50
CA THR A 71 -13.74 -13.89 -16.16
C THR A 71 -13.16 -15.28 -15.92
N LEU A 72 -11.84 -15.42 -15.97
CA LEU A 72 -11.17 -16.71 -15.67
C LEU A 72 -11.43 -17.16 -14.23
N HIS A 73 -11.40 -16.25 -13.25
CA HIS A 73 -11.80 -16.57 -11.87
C HIS A 73 -13.25 -17.06 -11.78
N SER A 74 -14.15 -16.45 -12.55
CA SER A 74 -15.57 -16.87 -12.56
C SER A 74 -15.74 -18.28 -13.12
N LEU A 75 -14.97 -18.66 -14.14
CA LEU A 75 -14.96 -20.03 -14.67
C LEU A 75 -14.46 -21.07 -13.65
N GLU A 76 -13.61 -20.65 -12.71
CA GLU A 76 -13.15 -21.49 -11.59
C GLU A 76 -14.10 -21.45 -10.37
N GLY A 77 -15.29 -20.86 -10.50
CA GLY A 77 -16.29 -20.76 -9.43
C GLY A 77 -15.94 -19.75 -8.33
N ARG A 78 -15.05 -18.79 -8.62
CA ARG A 78 -14.62 -17.74 -7.69
C ARG A 78 -15.14 -16.38 -8.15
N THR A 79 -15.47 -15.51 -7.22
CA THR A 79 -15.77 -14.12 -7.51
C THR A 79 -14.52 -13.26 -7.28
N HIS A 80 -14.00 -12.67 -8.35
CA HIS A 80 -12.87 -11.76 -8.31
C HIS A 80 -13.36 -10.33 -8.12
N HIS A 81 -12.73 -9.59 -7.19
CA HIS A 81 -12.97 -8.20 -6.89
C HIS A 81 -11.68 -7.40 -7.09
N LEU A 82 -11.72 -6.45 -8.00
CA LEU A 82 -10.60 -5.55 -8.25
C LEU A 82 -10.69 -4.32 -7.32
N MET A 83 -9.73 -4.20 -6.41
CA MET A 83 -9.59 -3.07 -5.51
C MET A 83 -8.58 -2.10 -6.11
N VAL A 84 -9.02 -0.90 -6.44
CA VAL A 84 -8.21 0.14 -7.10
C VAL A 84 -7.88 1.27 -6.13
N ASN A 85 -6.81 2.03 -6.43
CA ASN A 85 -6.28 3.04 -5.52
C ASN A 85 -6.74 4.47 -5.82
N ALA A 86 -7.36 4.70 -6.99
CA ALA A 86 -7.71 6.04 -7.45
C ALA A 86 -9.11 6.08 -8.09
N SER A 87 -9.70 7.26 -8.13
CA SER A 87 -11.04 7.50 -8.70
C SER A 87 -11.11 7.26 -10.21
N ASP A 88 -10.07 7.62 -10.96
CA ASP A 88 -9.97 7.37 -12.40
C ASP A 88 -9.92 5.87 -12.73
N GLU A 89 -9.24 5.09 -11.90
CA GLU A 89 -9.23 3.63 -12.00
C GLU A 89 -10.62 3.04 -11.67
N GLU A 90 -11.31 3.60 -10.67
CA GLU A 90 -12.66 3.17 -10.27
C GLU A 90 -13.69 3.42 -11.37
N GLU A 91 -13.65 4.58 -12.03
CA GLU A 91 -14.51 4.88 -13.17
C GLU A 91 -14.27 3.88 -14.30
N LEU A 92 -13.02 3.60 -14.62
CA LEU A 92 -12.66 2.65 -15.66
C LEU A 92 -13.07 1.22 -15.30
N ARG A 93 -12.86 0.80 -14.04
CA ARG A 93 -13.31 -0.50 -13.53
C ARG A 93 -14.82 -0.68 -13.74
N LYS A 94 -15.63 0.35 -13.40
CA LYS A 94 -17.09 0.32 -13.61
C LYS A 94 -17.45 0.20 -15.08
N ARG A 95 -16.79 0.95 -15.98
CA ARG A 95 -17.02 0.85 -17.44
C ARG A 95 -16.76 -0.54 -17.99
N PHE A 96 -15.77 -1.27 -17.45
CA PHE A 96 -15.46 -2.64 -17.84
C PHE A 96 -16.30 -3.69 -17.09
N LEU A 97 -17.25 -3.26 -16.25
CA LEU A 97 -18.12 -4.15 -15.48
C LEU A 97 -17.32 -5.20 -14.68
N ILE A 98 -16.24 -4.77 -14.03
CA ILE A 98 -15.45 -5.61 -13.13
C ILE A 98 -15.96 -5.37 -11.70
N ARG A 99 -16.23 -6.43 -10.94
CA ARG A 99 -16.59 -6.30 -9.53
C ARG A 99 -15.42 -5.72 -8.73
N GLY A 100 -15.71 -5.00 -7.64
CA GLY A 100 -14.70 -4.39 -6.78
C GLY A 100 -15.11 -2.98 -6.35
N ALA A 101 -14.13 -2.23 -5.82
CA ALA A 101 -14.35 -0.88 -5.33
C ALA A 101 -13.03 -0.09 -5.27
N HIS A 102 -13.14 1.22 -5.05
CA HIS A 102 -12.01 2.07 -4.73
C HIS A 102 -11.66 1.92 -3.25
N PHE A 103 -10.51 1.30 -2.99
CA PHE A 103 -9.90 1.20 -1.67
C PHE A 103 -8.39 1.39 -1.80
N ASN A 104 -7.92 2.56 -1.44
CA ASN A 104 -6.49 2.84 -1.45
C ASN A 104 -5.77 1.94 -0.45
N GLN A 105 -4.84 1.12 -0.92
CA GLN A 105 -4.18 0.08 -0.12
C GLN A 105 -3.37 0.62 1.08
N ASN A 106 -3.12 1.93 1.18
CA ASN A 106 -2.40 2.51 2.31
C ASN A 106 -3.14 2.32 3.65
N PHE A 107 -4.44 2.01 3.64
CA PHE A 107 -5.16 1.65 4.88
C PHE A 107 -4.64 0.36 5.54
N TYR A 108 -3.86 -0.48 4.83
CA TYR A 108 -3.17 -1.66 5.38
C TYR A 108 -1.91 -1.32 6.20
N ILE A 109 -1.42 -0.08 6.15
CA ILE A 109 -0.22 0.32 6.89
C ILE A 109 -0.48 0.17 8.39
N ASN A 110 0.50 -0.43 9.09
CA ASN A 110 0.43 -0.53 10.54
C ASN A 110 0.92 0.78 11.17
N GLU A 111 0.00 1.58 11.69
CA GLU A 111 0.24 2.87 12.33
C GLU A 111 1.08 2.79 13.62
N HIS A 112 1.20 1.60 14.22
CA HIS A 112 2.02 1.40 15.41
C HIS A 112 3.51 1.28 15.09
N LEU A 113 3.86 1.04 13.82
CA LEU A 113 5.25 1.06 13.35
C LEU A 113 5.70 2.47 12.96
N TYR A 114 4.78 3.30 12.49
CA TYR A 114 5.04 4.67 12.03
C TYR A 114 4.40 5.64 12.98
N GLN A 115 5.18 6.12 13.95
CA GLN A 115 4.74 7.02 15.01
C GLN A 115 5.61 8.27 15.03
N ILE A 116 5.11 9.32 15.66
CA ILE A 116 5.90 10.50 16.00
C ILE A 116 6.88 10.08 17.09
N LEU A 117 8.17 10.18 16.79
CA LEU A 117 9.27 9.88 17.70
C LEU A 117 10.05 11.17 17.99
N ASP A 118 10.49 11.33 19.22
CA ASP A 118 11.42 12.40 19.58
C ASP A 118 12.80 12.07 19.00
N GLN A 119 13.13 12.70 17.88
CA GLN A 119 14.40 12.52 17.16
C GLN A 119 14.97 13.86 16.72
N PRO A 120 16.31 14.04 16.78
CA PRO A 120 16.93 15.24 16.24
C PRO A 120 16.71 15.34 14.73
N LYS A 121 16.42 16.53 14.21
CA LYS A 121 16.23 16.78 12.78
C LYS A 121 17.59 16.89 12.07
N LEU A 122 17.98 15.82 11.41
CA LEU A 122 19.25 15.69 10.69
C LEU A 122 19.12 16.08 9.21
N TYR A 123 17.96 15.83 8.61
CA TYR A 123 17.73 15.98 7.17
C TYR A 123 16.64 17.02 6.88
N ASP A 124 16.84 17.78 5.83
CA ASP A 124 15.81 18.70 5.32
C ASP A 124 14.69 17.92 4.68
N ALA A 125 15.03 16.85 3.97
CA ALA A 125 14.03 15.94 3.41
C ALA A 125 14.52 14.48 3.38
N ILE A 126 13.54 13.56 3.32
CA ILE A 126 13.77 12.15 3.04
C ILE A 126 12.98 11.72 1.81
N TYR A 127 13.63 10.95 0.93
CA TYR A 127 12.99 10.33 -0.21
C TYR A 127 13.10 8.80 -0.14
N THR A 128 12.00 8.13 0.19
CA THR A 128 11.93 6.65 0.17
C THR A 128 11.46 6.17 -1.18
N ALA A 129 12.36 5.61 -1.96
CA ALA A 129 12.08 5.21 -3.34
C ALA A 129 12.99 4.06 -3.81
N GLN A 130 12.50 3.27 -4.74
CA GLN A 130 13.35 2.37 -5.53
C GLN A 130 14.25 3.16 -6.47
N LEU A 131 15.42 2.63 -6.76
CA LEU A 131 16.32 3.19 -7.78
C LEU A 131 15.81 2.84 -9.18
N ASN A 132 14.86 3.61 -9.67
CA ASN A 132 14.33 3.50 -11.03
C ASN A 132 13.90 4.88 -11.56
N GLU A 133 13.89 5.02 -12.88
CA GLU A 133 13.60 6.28 -13.61
C GLU A 133 12.24 6.89 -13.23
N SER A 134 11.21 6.05 -13.00
CA SER A 134 9.87 6.53 -12.71
C SER A 134 9.79 7.33 -11.40
N LYS A 135 10.76 7.15 -10.51
CA LYS A 135 10.84 7.86 -9.23
C LYS A 135 11.40 9.27 -9.35
N ARG A 136 12.03 9.62 -10.48
CA ARG A 136 12.58 10.96 -10.77
C ARG A 136 13.43 11.50 -9.62
N LEU A 137 14.35 10.67 -9.08
CA LEU A 137 15.21 11.00 -7.94
C LEU A 137 15.99 12.31 -8.15
N TRP A 138 16.41 12.59 -9.40
CA TRP A 138 17.13 13.79 -9.80
C TRP A 138 16.40 15.10 -9.45
N LEU A 139 15.08 15.09 -9.28
CA LEU A 139 14.29 16.26 -8.84
C LEU A 139 14.66 16.74 -7.44
N ALA A 140 15.29 15.89 -6.63
CA ALA A 140 15.74 16.25 -5.29
C ALA A 140 17.16 16.82 -5.22
N LYS A 141 17.85 17.03 -6.38
CA LYS A 141 19.28 17.39 -6.43
C LYS A 141 19.63 18.71 -5.72
N ASN A 142 18.69 19.62 -5.59
CA ASN A 142 18.90 20.92 -4.93
C ASN A 142 18.48 20.93 -3.45
N VAL A 143 18.11 19.77 -2.87
CA VAL A 143 17.85 19.66 -1.42
C VAL A 143 19.17 19.42 -0.69
N GLU A 144 19.56 20.31 0.21
CA GLU A 144 20.91 20.32 0.81
C GLU A 144 21.16 19.08 1.68
N ARG A 145 20.39 18.86 2.73
CA ARG A 145 20.51 17.72 3.64
C ARG A 145 19.47 16.66 3.29
N LEU A 146 19.74 15.90 2.24
CA LEU A 146 18.84 14.86 1.71
C LEU A 146 19.23 13.48 2.21
N MET A 147 18.26 12.72 2.73
CA MET A 147 18.35 11.29 2.94
C MET A 147 17.57 10.54 1.86
N VAL A 148 18.20 9.60 1.17
CA VAL A 148 17.50 8.68 0.27
C VAL A 148 17.46 7.28 0.90
N ALA A 149 16.26 6.82 1.24
CA ALA A 149 16.05 5.46 1.72
C ALA A 149 15.63 4.57 0.55
N SER A 150 16.52 3.67 0.13
CA SER A 150 16.33 2.83 -1.05
C SER A 150 16.78 1.39 -0.81
N TYR A 151 16.52 0.55 -1.81
CA TYR A 151 17.02 -0.82 -1.88
C TYR A 151 17.29 -1.21 -3.34
N GLY A 152 18.25 -2.11 -3.53
CA GLY A 152 18.52 -2.68 -4.85
C GLY A 152 19.51 -1.90 -5.71
N GLY A 153 20.57 -1.36 -5.09
CA GLY A 153 21.65 -0.72 -5.86
C GLY A 153 22.37 0.37 -5.09
N ASP A 154 23.27 1.05 -5.80
CA ASP A 154 24.02 2.21 -5.32
C ASP A 154 23.41 3.50 -5.87
N LEU A 155 22.99 4.40 -4.97
CA LEU A 155 22.34 5.66 -5.31
C LEU A 155 23.23 6.54 -6.19
N HIS A 156 24.49 6.67 -5.82
CA HIS A 156 25.40 7.62 -6.48
C HIS A 156 25.81 7.16 -7.88
N THR A 157 25.76 5.86 -8.12
CA THR A 157 25.90 5.29 -9.48
C THR A 157 24.63 5.47 -10.30
N PHE A 158 23.45 5.27 -9.68
CA PHE A 158 22.17 5.39 -10.37
C PHE A 158 21.78 6.85 -10.69
N CYS A 159 22.00 7.77 -9.74
CA CYS A 159 21.66 9.19 -9.85
C CYS A 159 22.86 10.04 -9.39
N PRO A 160 23.86 10.28 -10.26
CA PRO A 160 25.07 11.03 -9.91
C PRO A 160 24.82 12.45 -9.40
N GLU A 161 23.68 13.04 -9.74
CA GLU A 161 23.25 14.37 -9.27
C GLU A 161 23.02 14.40 -7.75
N LEU A 162 22.85 13.24 -7.11
CA LEU A 162 22.63 13.09 -5.67
C LEU A 162 23.87 12.66 -4.89
N LYS A 163 25.09 12.95 -5.37
CA LYS A 163 26.35 12.59 -4.68
C LYS A 163 26.46 13.17 -3.27
N HIS A 164 25.77 14.27 -3.00
CA HIS A 164 25.75 14.93 -1.68
C HIS A 164 24.75 14.27 -0.70
N ALA A 165 23.83 13.46 -1.22
CA ALA A 165 22.77 12.86 -0.39
C ALA A 165 23.31 11.68 0.43
N ASP A 166 22.87 11.59 1.67
CA ASP A 166 23.02 10.36 2.45
C ASP A 166 22.11 9.26 1.91
N PHE A 167 22.56 8.03 1.93
CA PHE A 167 21.70 6.90 1.62
C PHE A 167 22.08 5.64 2.43
N ASN A 168 21.13 4.72 2.54
CA ASN A 168 21.36 3.45 3.22
C ASN A 168 22.12 2.48 2.31
N LYS A 169 23.26 1.96 2.79
CA LYS A 169 24.07 0.95 2.09
C LYS A 169 23.49 -0.47 2.15
N SER A 170 22.58 -0.71 3.07
CA SER A 170 21.90 -1.99 3.28
C SER A 170 20.41 -1.78 3.52
N PHE A 171 19.63 -2.86 3.44
CA PHE A 171 18.19 -2.81 3.72
C PHE A 171 17.91 -2.23 5.12
N LEU A 172 17.04 -1.23 5.20
CA LEU A 172 16.58 -0.65 6.46
C LEU A 172 15.35 -1.43 6.98
N PRO A 173 15.41 -1.98 8.19
CA PRO A 173 14.21 -2.45 8.87
C PRO A 173 13.17 -1.33 9.01
N ARG A 174 11.90 -1.67 9.05
CA ARG A 174 10.82 -0.68 9.12
C ARG A 174 10.93 0.26 10.33
N THR A 175 11.39 -0.25 11.47
CA THR A 175 11.63 0.54 12.68
C THR A 175 12.74 1.57 12.49
N GLU A 176 13.83 1.20 11.81
CA GLU A 176 14.92 2.14 11.49
C GLU A 176 14.47 3.14 10.42
N LEU A 177 13.67 2.72 9.46
CA LEU A 177 13.08 3.62 8.47
C LEU A 177 12.17 4.66 9.13
N ALA A 178 11.32 4.27 10.10
CA ALA A 178 10.49 5.18 10.87
C ALA A 178 11.32 6.22 11.66
N LYS A 179 12.48 5.81 12.22
CA LYS A 179 13.43 6.75 12.84
C LYS A 179 13.97 7.75 11.83
N LYS A 180 14.35 7.30 10.61
CA LYS A 180 14.82 8.20 9.53
C LYS A 180 13.74 9.19 9.11
N TYR A 181 12.47 8.77 9.06
CA TYR A 181 11.36 9.70 8.83
C TYR A 181 11.33 10.80 9.89
N ASN A 182 11.36 10.43 11.17
CA ASN A 182 11.34 11.38 12.28
C ASN A 182 12.60 12.28 12.35
N GLN A 183 13.73 11.84 11.78
CA GLN A 183 14.94 12.66 11.63
C GLN A 183 14.87 13.66 10.47
N SER A 184 13.79 13.66 9.69
CA SER A 184 13.60 14.54 8.53
C SER A 184 12.50 15.56 8.78
N TYR A 185 12.62 16.74 8.15
CA TYR A 185 11.56 17.75 8.19
C TYR A 185 10.41 17.42 7.24
N VAL A 186 10.70 16.88 6.05
CA VAL A 186 9.74 16.68 4.96
C VAL A 186 9.94 15.31 4.30
N GLY A 187 8.85 14.68 3.86
CA GLY A 187 8.88 13.52 2.96
C GLY A 187 8.77 13.95 1.49
N LEU A 188 9.54 13.34 0.59
CA LEU A 188 9.44 13.58 -0.85
C LEU A 188 8.76 12.42 -1.56
N ILE A 189 7.81 12.71 -2.46
CA ILE A 189 7.17 11.76 -3.36
C ILE A 189 7.06 12.40 -4.75
N LEU A 190 8.05 12.14 -5.62
CA LEU A 190 8.24 12.90 -6.86
C LEU A 190 7.90 12.13 -8.14
N SER A 191 7.45 10.88 -8.06
CA SER A 191 7.05 10.06 -9.22
C SER A 191 5.87 10.65 -9.98
N ALA A 192 5.81 10.46 -11.31
CA ALA A 192 4.71 10.94 -12.15
C ALA A 192 3.50 9.99 -12.18
N VAL A 193 3.71 8.72 -11.86
CA VAL A 193 2.67 7.68 -11.89
C VAL A 193 2.92 6.72 -10.74
N GLU A 194 1.94 6.50 -9.90
CA GLU A 194 2.01 5.58 -8.76
C GLU A 194 0.64 4.94 -8.50
N GLY A 195 0.65 3.77 -7.86
CA GLY A 195 -0.53 3.25 -7.19
C GLY A 195 -0.81 4.05 -5.90
N ALA A 196 -0.86 3.38 -4.77
CA ALA A 196 -1.08 4.05 -3.49
C ALA A 196 0.17 4.76 -2.90
N ASN A 197 1.37 4.28 -3.20
CA ASN A 197 2.65 4.72 -2.62
C ASN A 197 2.66 4.70 -1.07
N LEU A 198 3.12 3.61 -0.48
CA LEU A 198 3.11 3.43 0.99
C LEU A 198 3.88 4.55 1.72
N ALA A 199 5.03 4.98 1.19
CA ALA A 199 5.88 5.97 1.84
C ALA A 199 5.15 7.30 2.10
N SER A 200 4.21 7.70 1.22
CA SER A 200 3.44 8.94 1.42
C SER A 200 2.65 8.92 2.74
N SER A 201 1.95 7.82 3.02
CA SER A 201 1.18 7.69 4.26
C SER A 201 2.06 7.35 5.47
N GLU A 202 3.18 6.65 5.27
CA GLU A 202 4.16 6.40 6.33
C GLU A 202 4.77 7.71 6.86
N TYR A 203 5.09 8.67 5.97
CA TYR A 203 5.53 10.02 6.35
C TYR A 203 4.48 10.73 7.19
N LEU A 204 3.24 10.78 6.69
CA LEU A 204 2.14 11.46 7.38
C LEU A 204 1.84 10.84 8.74
N LEU A 205 1.95 9.51 8.88
CA LEU A 205 1.82 8.82 10.17
C LEU A 205 2.94 9.17 11.15
N CYS A 206 4.14 9.47 10.65
CA CYS A 206 5.23 10.01 11.46
C CYS A 206 5.09 11.54 11.73
N GLY A 207 3.99 12.15 11.29
CA GLY A 207 3.73 13.57 11.49
C GLY A 207 4.60 14.49 10.63
N ILE A 208 5.25 13.98 9.56
CA ILE A 208 6.03 14.81 8.63
C ILE A 208 5.23 15.12 7.37
N PRO A 209 5.19 16.39 6.95
CA PRO A 209 4.48 16.82 5.76
C PRO A 209 5.17 16.33 4.48
N VAL A 210 4.43 16.31 3.37
CA VAL A 210 4.89 15.76 2.10
C VAL A 210 5.00 16.83 1.03
N ILE A 211 6.09 16.79 0.27
CA ILE A 211 6.21 17.51 -1.00
C ILE A 211 6.04 16.50 -2.13
N SER A 212 5.16 16.85 -3.03
CA SER A 212 4.78 16.03 -4.17
C SER A 212 4.83 16.83 -5.47
N THR A 213 4.72 16.12 -6.58
CA THR A 213 4.57 16.70 -7.93
C THR A 213 3.31 16.11 -8.58
N PRO A 214 2.72 16.71 -9.61
CA PRO A 214 1.55 16.15 -10.26
C PRO A 214 1.76 14.68 -10.65
N SER A 215 0.78 13.82 -10.33
CA SER A 215 0.82 12.37 -10.55
C SER A 215 -0.50 11.81 -11.01
N LYS A 216 -0.44 10.65 -11.67
CA LYS A 216 -1.59 9.77 -11.90
C LYS A 216 -1.61 8.67 -10.85
N GLY A 217 -2.81 8.30 -10.41
CA GLY A 217 -3.03 7.22 -9.43
C GLY A 217 -3.33 7.69 -8.02
N GLY A 218 -3.41 6.76 -7.07
CA GLY A 218 -3.92 6.99 -5.71
C GLY A 218 -2.89 7.47 -4.69
N ARG A 219 -1.70 7.87 -5.13
CA ARG A 219 -0.60 8.32 -4.26
C ARG A 219 -0.98 9.48 -3.35
N ASP A 220 -1.79 10.40 -3.88
CA ASP A 220 -2.14 11.66 -3.22
C ASP A 220 -3.44 11.55 -2.40
N GLU A 221 -3.99 10.34 -2.23
CA GLU A 221 -5.26 10.07 -1.53
C GLU A 221 -5.32 10.65 -0.11
N PHE A 222 -4.18 10.69 0.58
CA PHE A 222 -4.08 11.18 1.97
C PHE A 222 -3.58 12.63 2.07
N PHE A 223 -3.38 13.31 0.94
CA PHE A 223 -2.89 14.68 0.95
C PHE A 223 -4.02 15.68 1.20
N THR A 224 -3.67 16.72 1.98
CA THR A 224 -4.51 17.88 2.27
C THR A 224 -3.64 19.14 2.17
N PRO A 225 -4.23 20.33 2.04
CA PRO A 225 -3.46 21.57 2.05
C PRO A 225 -2.62 21.80 3.32
N GLU A 226 -3.01 21.16 4.44
CA GLU A 226 -2.31 21.30 5.73
C GLU A 226 -1.11 20.35 5.86
N ASN A 227 -1.09 19.24 5.10
CA ASN A 227 -0.07 18.20 5.25
C ASN A 227 0.82 18.00 4.02
N SER A 228 0.52 18.68 2.91
CA SER A 228 1.28 18.50 1.67
C SER A 228 1.30 19.73 0.77
N ILE A 229 2.35 19.83 -0.05
CA ILE A 229 2.46 20.80 -1.14
C ILE A 229 2.75 20.06 -2.44
N ILE A 230 1.96 20.33 -3.48
CA ILE A 230 2.18 19.79 -4.83
C ILE A 230 2.81 20.88 -5.67
N VAL A 231 4.03 20.65 -6.17
CA VAL A 231 4.81 21.62 -6.96
C VAL A 231 5.11 21.12 -8.37
N SER A 232 5.49 22.03 -9.28
CA SER A 232 6.00 21.63 -10.60
C SER A 232 7.21 20.70 -10.47
N PRO A 233 7.40 19.74 -11.40
CA PRO A 233 8.48 18.76 -11.34
C PRO A 233 9.83 19.36 -11.77
N GLU A 234 10.30 20.32 -11.01
CA GLU A 234 11.54 21.05 -11.20
C GLU A 234 12.35 21.06 -9.91
N PRO A 235 13.68 20.81 -9.95
CA PRO A 235 14.50 20.74 -8.74
C PRO A 235 14.45 21.98 -7.89
N GLU A 236 14.40 23.17 -8.49
CA GLU A 236 14.35 24.47 -7.82
C GLU A 236 13.04 24.62 -7.02
N THR A 237 11.91 24.25 -7.62
CA THR A 237 10.60 24.34 -6.95
C THR A 237 10.46 23.31 -5.84
N VAL A 238 11.02 22.10 -6.01
CA VAL A 238 11.08 21.10 -4.94
C VAL A 238 11.91 21.60 -3.77
N ALA A 239 13.13 22.12 -4.01
CA ALA A 239 13.99 22.64 -2.95
C ALA A 239 13.35 23.85 -2.21
N LYS A 240 12.73 24.77 -2.95
CA LYS A 240 12.00 25.90 -2.37
C LYS A 240 10.84 25.43 -1.48
N ALA A 241 10.07 24.44 -1.93
CA ALA A 241 8.97 23.89 -1.14
C ALA A 241 9.46 23.22 0.15
N VAL A 242 10.63 22.54 0.13
CA VAL A 242 11.28 22.01 1.33
C VAL A 242 11.53 23.10 2.34
N GLN A 243 12.14 24.23 1.92
CA GLN A 243 12.40 25.34 2.82
C GLN A 243 11.10 25.98 3.34
N THR A 244 10.08 26.10 2.48
CA THR A 244 8.75 26.60 2.89
C THR A 244 8.13 25.75 3.99
N LEU A 245 8.07 24.42 3.83
CA LEU A 245 7.49 23.52 4.84
C LEU A 245 8.31 23.48 6.14
N LYS A 246 9.65 23.61 6.05
CA LYS A 246 10.50 23.75 7.24
C LYS A 246 10.16 25.02 8.05
N GLN A 247 9.89 26.13 7.38
CA GLN A 247 9.54 27.40 8.02
C GLN A 247 8.12 27.39 8.58
N LEU A 248 7.16 26.80 7.84
CA LEU A 248 5.77 26.67 8.29
C LEU A 248 5.62 25.75 9.49
N ALA A 249 6.52 24.77 9.62
CA ALA A 249 6.57 23.79 10.70
C ALA A 249 5.18 23.27 11.11
N PRO A 250 4.41 22.66 10.19
CA PRO A 250 3.06 22.22 10.50
C PRO A 250 3.07 21.22 11.66
N GLU A 251 2.03 21.27 12.48
CA GLU A 251 1.93 20.49 13.72
C GLU A 251 1.90 18.97 13.43
N PRO A 252 2.91 18.19 13.88
CA PRO A 252 3.01 16.76 13.54
C PRO A 252 1.82 15.95 14.03
N GLN A 253 1.29 16.25 15.21
CA GLN A 253 0.17 15.52 15.78
C GLN A 253 -1.10 15.69 14.93
N LYS A 254 -1.36 16.90 14.44
CA LYS A 254 -2.51 17.19 13.57
C LYS A 254 -2.42 16.44 12.24
N ILE A 255 -1.22 16.39 11.63
CA ILE A 255 -0.96 15.61 10.40
C ILE A 255 -1.30 14.14 10.63
N ARG A 256 -0.80 13.56 11.72
CA ARG A 256 -1.05 12.16 12.08
C ARG A 256 -2.52 11.89 12.31
N GLU A 257 -3.21 12.72 13.09
CA GLU A 257 -4.64 12.55 13.41
C GLU A 257 -5.52 12.55 12.16
N GLN A 258 -5.29 13.50 11.24
CA GLN A 258 -6.01 13.55 9.96
C GLN A 258 -5.77 12.29 9.14
N THR A 259 -4.53 11.80 9.11
CA THR A 259 -4.16 10.57 8.40
C THR A 259 -4.84 9.35 8.99
N LEU A 260 -4.79 9.20 10.32
CA LEU A 260 -5.45 8.09 11.04
C LEU A 260 -6.96 8.10 10.84
N LYS A 261 -7.57 9.29 10.90
CA LYS A 261 -9.02 9.42 10.65
C LYS A 261 -9.36 8.86 9.26
N LYS A 262 -8.68 9.31 8.22
CA LYS A 262 -8.92 8.84 6.85
C LYS A 262 -8.65 7.35 6.68
N MET A 263 -7.58 6.82 7.29
CA MET A 263 -7.31 5.38 7.30
C MET A 263 -8.44 4.58 7.95
N ASN A 264 -8.96 5.04 9.08
CA ASN A 264 -10.04 4.36 9.80
C ASN A 264 -11.36 4.42 9.03
N ASP A 265 -11.66 5.54 8.37
CA ASP A 265 -12.82 5.65 7.49
C ASP A 265 -12.74 4.62 6.33
N LEU A 266 -11.57 4.44 5.73
CA LEU A 266 -11.33 3.43 4.68
C LEU A 266 -11.40 2.00 5.24
N ARG A 267 -10.86 1.73 6.42
CA ARG A 267 -10.92 0.43 7.11
C ARG A 267 -12.36 0.03 7.41
N LEU A 268 -13.15 0.96 7.94
CA LEU A 268 -14.56 0.73 8.21
C LEU A 268 -15.35 0.43 6.92
N ALA A 269 -15.14 1.22 5.88
CA ALA A 269 -15.76 1.00 4.58
C ALA A 269 -15.37 -0.36 3.98
N TYR A 270 -14.10 -0.76 4.12
CA TYR A 270 -13.61 -2.06 3.67
C TYR A 270 -14.22 -3.22 4.45
N CYS A 271 -14.31 -3.11 5.78
CA CYS A 271 -14.99 -4.10 6.62
C CYS A 271 -16.48 -4.21 6.28
N THR A 272 -17.15 -3.08 6.00
CA THR A 272 -18.53 -3.05 5.52
C THR A 272 -18.68 -3.79 4.20
N TYR A 273 -17.73 -3.61 3.27
CA TYR A 273 -17.71 -4.34 2.00
C TYR A 273 -17.60 -5.84 2.22
N ILE A 274 -16.68 -6.29 3.09
CA ILE A 274 -16.49 -7.72 3.41
C ILE A 274 -17.72 -8.29 4.13
N ALA A 275 -18.31 -7.55 5.07
CA ALA A 275 -19.52 -7.97 5.80
C ALA A 275 -20.67 -8.27 4.84
N LYS A 276 -20.88 -7.41 3.82
CA LYS A 276 -21.88 -7.63 2.77
C LYS A 276 -21.59 -8.90 1.95
N LEU A 277 -20.33 -9.19 1.63
CA LEU A 277 -19.99 -10.45 0.92
C LEU A 277 -20.31 -11.67 1.77
N ILE A 278 -20.04 -11.64 3.08
CA ILE A 278 -20.36 -12.72 4.01
C ILE A 278 -21.89 -12.93 4.09
N GLU A 279 -22.65 -11.87 4.22
CA GLU A 279 -24.11 -11.89 4.29
C GLU A 279 -24.73 -12.47 3.00
N GLN A 280 -24.25 -12.04 1.83
CA GLN A 280 -24.69 -12.53 0.52
C GLN A 280 -24.48 -14.04 0.32
N GLU A 281 -23.48 -14.62 0.97
CA GLU A 281 -23.17 -16.05 0.91
C GLU A 281 -23.78 -16.85 2.09
N GLY A 282 -24.70 -16.24 2.84
CA GLY A 282 -25.40 -16.91 3.95
C GLY A 282 -24.63 -17.00 5.26
N GLY A 283 -23.49 -16.30 5.41
CA GLY A 283 -22.67 -16.30 6.62
C GLY A 283 -23.21 -15.43 7.78
N GLY A 284 -24.44 -14.93 7.66
CA GLY A 284 -25.08 -14.07 8.64
C GLY A 284 -24.56 -12.63 8.62
N LYS A 285 -25.30 -11.76 9.32
CA LYS A 285 -24.95 -10.33 9.43
C LYS A 285 -23.74 -10.14 10.33
N LYS A 286 -22.73 -9.39 9.87
CA LYS A 286 -21.53 -9.02 10.61
C LYS A 286 -21.50 -7.50 10.85
N GLN A 287 -21.00 -7.08 12.01
CA GLN A 287 -20.82 -5.67 12.33
C GLN A 287 -19.43 -5.22 11.86
N ALA A 288 -19.39 -4.22 10.99
CA ALA A 288 -18.15 -3.74 10.37
C ALA A 288 -17.17 -3.17 11.41
N GLU A 289 -17.66 -2.50 12.43
CA GLU A 289 -16.87 -1.95 13.54
C GLU A 289 -16.12 -3.05 14.31
N ALA A 290 -16.82 -4.11 14.67
CA ALA A 290 -16.22 -5.26 15.36
C ALA A 290 -15.20 -5.98 14.48
N MET A 291 -15.47 -6.07 13.16
CA MET A 291 -14.52 -6.60 12.20
C MET A 291 -13.28 -5.69 12.09
N MET A 292 -13.46 -4.38 12.06
CA MET A 292 -12.37 -3.42 11.98
C MET A 292 -11.45 -3.54 13.20
N GLU A 293 -12.01 -3.56 14.40
CA GLU A 293 -11.26 -3.77 15.63
C GLU A 293 -10.44 -5.07 15.57
N LYS A 294 -11.09 -6.18 15.20
CA LYS A 294 -10.44 -7.49 15.12
C LYS A 294 -9.35 -7.57 14.05
N PHE A 295 -9.51 -6.88 12.92
CA PHE A 295 -8.57 -6.95 11.80
C PHE A 295 -7.38 -6.02 11.97
N PHE A 296 -7.58 -4.86 12.60
CA PHE A 296 -6.57 -3.80 12.66
C PHE A 296 -6.07 -3.51 14.09
N ALA A 297 -6.49 -4.30 15.10
CA ALA A 297 -6.04 -4.12 16.48
C ALA A 297 -4.52 -4.22 16.64
N ALA A 298 -3.98 -3.37 17.53
CA ALA A 298 -2.59 -3.39 17.93
C ALA A 298 -2.22 -4.73 18.65
N PRO A 299 -0.94 -5.14 18.64
CA PRO A 299 0.21 -4.51 17.97
C PRO A 299 0.42 -4.95 16.52
N ASN A 300 -0.21 -6.03 16.09
CA ASN A 300 0.09 -6.67 14.80
C ASN A 300 -0.80 -6.19 13.66
N GLY A 301 -1.90 -5.48 13.97
CA GLY A 301 -2.85 -5.01 12.98
C GLY A 301 -3.27 -6.12 12.01
N ILE A 302 -3.45 -5.75 10.74
CA ILE A 302 -3.86 -6.67 9.68
C ILE A 302 -2.86 -7.83 9.45
N GLN A 303 -1.59 -7.70 9.89
CA GLN A 303 -0.58 -8.76 9.74
C GLN A 303 -0.96 -10.05 10.48
N SER A 304 -1.79 -9.95 11.52
CA SER A 304 -2.34 -11.11 12.22
C SER A 304 -3.17 -12.03 11.31
N ARG A 305 -3.69 -11.49 10.22
CA ARG A 305 -4.51 -12.18 9.22
C ARG A 305 -3.72 -12.69 8.01
N TYR A 306 -2.40 -12.42 7.97
CA TYR A 306 -1.54 -12.78 6.86
C TYR A 306 -1.05 -14.21 6.94
N ILE A 307 -1.12 -14.93 5.81
CA ILE A 307 -0.53 -16.26 5.62
C ILE A 307 0.40 -16.21 4.42
N LYS A 308 1.61 -16.71 4.59
CA LYS A 308 2.49 -16.98 3.45
C LYS A 308 1.95 -18.15 2.65
N LEU A 309 2.10 -18.08 1.35
CA LEU A 309 1.63 -19.12 0.46
C LEU A 309 2.32 -20.47 0.72
N GLU A 310 3.63 -20.43 1.01
CA GLU A 310 4.42 -21.62 1.37
C GLU A 310 3.96 -22.29 2.66
N ASP A 311 3.31 -21.55 3.56
CA ASP A 311 2.82 -22.05 4.84
C ASP A 311 1.40 -22.62 4.77
N LEU A 312 0.71 -22.45 3.63
CA LEU A 312 -0.69 -22.86 3.49
C LEU A 312 -0.91 -24.36 3.74
N HIS A 313 0.05 -25.18 3.38
CA HIS A 313 0.02 -26.63 3.60
C HIS A 313 0.17 -27.05 5.06
N LYS A 314 0.57 -26.13 5.94
CA LYS A 314 0.72 -26.38 7.37
C LYS A 314 -0.60 -26.30 8.14
N PHE A 315 -1.67 -25.85 7.47
CA PHE A 315 -2.98 -25.63 8.07
C PHE A 315 -4.03 -26.59 7.50
N THR A 316 -4.89 -27.07 8.38
CA THR A 316 -6.21 -27.63 8.03
C THR A 316 -7.24 -26.51 7.92
N LEU A 317 -8.40 -26.80 7.32
CA LEU A 317 -9.52 -25.86 7.30
C LEU A 317 -10.03 -25.55 8.73
N GLU A 318 -10.02 -26.55 9.61
CA GLU A 318 -10.46 -26.40 11.00
C GLU A 318 -9.55 -25.45 11.79
N GLU A 319 -8.24 -25.60 11.67
CA GLU A 319 -7.26 -24.68 12.29
C GLU A 319 -7.40 -23.26 11.76
N LEU A 320 -7.69 -23.08 10.47
CA LEU A 320 -7.95 -21.76 9.91
C LEU A 320 -9.26 -21.17 10.41
N ASN A 321 -10.31 -21.99 10.54
CA ASN A 321 -11.57 -21.56 11.12
C ASN A 321 -11.37 -21.07 12.58
N ALA A 322 -10.62 -21.83 13.38
CA ALA A 322 -10.31 -21.44 14.75
C ALA A 322 -9.49 -20.12 14.82
N LYS A 323 -8.51 -19.98 13.93
CA LYS A 323 -7.61 -18.81 13.91
C LYS A 323 -8.26 -17.54 13.36
N PHE A 324 -9.11 -17.65 12.33
CA PHE A 324 -9.65 -16.52 11.58
C PHE A 324 -11.17 -16.36 11.67
N SER A 325 -11.83 -17.02 12.63
CA SER A 325 -13.27 -16.80 12.89
C SER A 325 -13.57 -15.30 13.11
N ILE A 326 -14.73 -14.85 12.68
CA ILE A 326 -15.24 -13.47 12.83
C ILE A 326 -16.45 -13.51 13.74
#